data_8d94fcdf9fb96ab105a959b3423623b2
#
_entry.id   8d94fcdf9fb96ab105a959b3423623b2
#
_cell.length_a   1.000
_cell.length_b   1.000
_cell.length_c   1.000
_cell.angle_alpha   90.00
_cell.angle_beta   90.00
_cell.angle_gamma   90.00
#
_symmetry.space_group_name_H-M   'P 1'
#
loop_
_entity.id
_entity.type
_entity.pdbx_description
1 polymer ?
#
loop_
_entity_poly.entity_id
_entity_poly.type
_entity_poly.pdbx_seq_one_letter_code
_entity_poly.pdbx_strand_id
1 'polypeptide(L)'
;MWKGKRMKRKLLLMLPCAALGLGAAQAEVYRVENEADVPADWAEKDTLRLTCIDTNRSDAMVLQSGGEAMMVDGGEGRYRKRVYATLDGYGITELKYLLNTHCDDDHLHGFIYLMYSDLYQVDAFLSPNTTTYVDEEGYHQQAVKATGTKNIPYVQIGDGDELTLGNAKLTIFRCPLPTGQNNRSAACMVQFGDSRAFLTGDIDNETMKWYAATYGEKLRCDILKAPHHGLATIPDSFVEQTQPQVLFVPNRSALSTKVTAGWVKNHMPGAALYFSGDGTVTMLTDGTDWYIWQEPNYVDPQ
;
A
#
# COMPACT_ATOMS: atom_id res chain seq x y z
N MET A 1 32.06 -20.43 34.36
CA MET A 1 32.35 -19.15 33.67
C MET A 1 32.02 -19.28 32.20
N TRP A 2 30.83 -18.83 31.81
CA TRP A 2 30.40 -18.81 30.42
C TRP A 2 30.64 -17.40 29.88
N LYS A 3 31.57 -17.26 28.92
CA LYS A 3 31.83 -16.01 28.22
C LYS A 3 30.79 -15.87 27.09
N GLY A 4 29.79 -15.01 27.29
CA GLY A 4 28.85 -14.61 26.25
C GLY A 4 29.57 -13.88 25.12
N LYS A 5 29.55 -14.45 23.93
CA LYS A 5 29.93 -13.76 22.69
C LYS A 5 28.85 -12.73 22.36
N ARG A 6 29.11 -11.44 22.52
CA ARG A 6 28.32 -10.37 21.89
C ARG A 6 28.44 -10.51 20.38
N MET A 7 27.36 -10.96 19.75
CA MET A 7 27.20 -10.83 18.30
C MET A 7 27.11 -9.34 17.96
N LYS A 8 28.03 -8.86 17.15
CA LYS A 8 27.96 -7.50 16.59
C LYS A 8 26.83 -7.48 15.57
N ARG A 9 25.75 -6.77 15.89
CA ARG A 9 24.68 -6.44 14.94
C ARG A 9 25.31 -5.72 13.75
N LYS A 10 25.18 -6.31 12.56
CA LYS A 10 25.52 -5.65 11.31
C LYS A 10 24.28 -4.86 10.88
N LEU A 11 24.22 -3.59 11.25
CA LEU A 11 23.31 -2.63 10.61
C LEU A 11 23.81 -2.47 9.17
N LEU A 12 23.04 -2.94 8.20
CA LEU A 12 23.38 -2.78 6.79
C LEU A 12 22.89 -1.38 6.37
N LEU A 13 23.73 -0.35 6.58
CA LEU A 13 23.49 0.99 6.02
C LEU A 13 23.60 0.91 4.50
N MET A 14 22.52 1.25 3.80
CA MET A 14 22.62 1.65 2.40
C MET A 14 23.17 3.07 2.35
N LEU A 15 24.24 3.28 1.59
CA LEU A 15 24.81 4.60 1.32
C LEU A 15 23.75 5.43 0.56
N PRO A 16 23.48 6.67 0.97
CA PRO A 16 22.60 7.55 0.23
C PRO A 16 23.20 7.84 -1.14
N CYS A 17 22.39 7.72 -2.18
CA CYS A 17 22.75 8.18 -3.50
C CYS A 17 22.63 9.71 -3.49
N ALA A 18 23.74 10.42 -3.33
CA ALA A 18 23.77 11.87 -3.32
C ALA A 18 23.39 12.44 -4.70
N ALA A 19 22.10 12.75 -4.89
CA ALA A 19 21.65 13.62 -5.96
C ALA A 19 21.81 15.07 -5.49
N LEU A 20 22.75 15.79 -6.08
CA LEU A 20 22.92 17.24 -5.91
C LEU A 20 21.77 17.99 -6.55
N GLY A 21 20.72 18.25 -5.77
CA GLY A 21 19.63 19.16 -6.08
C GLY A 21 19.12 19.75 -4.77
N LEU A 22 18.91 21.07 -4.70
CA LEU A 22 18.29 21.78 -3.58
C LEU A 22 16.81 21.36 -3.46
N GLY A 23 16.54 20.16 -2.99
CA GLY A 23 15.24 19.62 -2.64
C GLY A 23 15.28 19.20 -1.18
N ALA A 24 14.11 19.09 -0.52
CA ALA A 24 14.00 18.51 0.81
C ALA A 24 14.78 17.19 0.87
N ALA A 25 15.46 16.93 1.99
CA ALA A 25 16.20 15.67 2.17
C ALA A 25 15.22 14.52 1.96
N GLN A 26 15.62 13.55 1.15
CA GLN A 26 14.83 12.34 0.95
C GLN A 26 14.91 11.51 2.22
N ALA A 27 13.80 10.89 2.65
CA ALA A 27 13.75 10.00 3.80
C ALA A 27 14.82 8.91 3.70
N GLU A 28 15.46 8.56 4.82
CA GLU A 28 16.33 7.38 4.87
C GLU A 28 15.48 6.12 5.01
N VAL A 29 15.87 5.04 4.35
CA VAL A 29 15.17 3.76 4.38
C VAL A 29 16.05 2.70 5.04
N TYR A 30 15.62 2.23 6.20
CA TYR A 30 16.29 1.20 6.99
C TYR A 30 15.59 -0.14 6.80
N ARG A 31 16.33 -1.15 6.35
CA ARG A 31 15.85 -2.53 6.30
C ARG A 31 16.22 -3.22 7.60
N VAL A 32 15.22 -3.79 8.25
CA VAL A 32 15.38 -4.53 9.50
C VAL A 32 14.85 -5.96 9.34
N GLU A 33 15.18 -6.86 10.24
CA GLU A 33 14.70 -8.25 10.17
C GLU A 33 13.26 -8.38 10.68
N ASN A 34 12.91 -7.56 11.69
CA ASN A 34 11.58 -7.55 12.29
C ASN A 34 11.35 -6.25 13.09
N GLU A 35 10.14 -6.08 13.64
CA GLU A 35 9.75 -4.89 14.40
C GLU A 35 10.62 -4.63 15.64
N ALA A 36 11.14 -5.67 16.29
CA ALA A 36 11.99 -5.50 17.47
C ALA A 36 13.36 -4.87 17.17
N ASP A 37 13.73 -4.74 15.90
CA ASP A 37 14.94 -4.06 15.45
C ASP A 37 14.71 -2.56 15.18
N VAL A 38 13.47 -2.08 15.21
CA VAL A 38 13.14 -0.65 15.20
C VAL A 38 13.60 -0.05 16.54
N PRO A 39 14.24 1.14 16.55
CA PRO A 39 14.71 1.76 17.79
C PRO A 39 13.59 1.93 18.82
N ALA A 40 13.87 1.66 20.09
CA ALA A 40 12.86 1.63 21.15
C ALA A 40 12.17 2.98 21.38
N ASP A 41 12.83 4.10 21.09
CA ASP A 41 12.27 5.45 21.18
C ASP A 41 11.14 5.70 20.16
N TRP A 42 11.02 4.85 19.15
CA TRP A 42 9.94 4.92 18.17
C TRP A 42 8.56 4.57 18.77
N ALA A 43 8.53 3.80 19.86
CA ALA A 43 7.28 3.51 20.56
C ALA A 43 6.61 4.76 21.16
N GLU A 44 7.37 5.83 21.39
CA GLU A 44 6.89 7.11 21.93
C GLU A 44 6.60 8.14 20.83
N LYS A 45 6.97 7.84 19.59
CA LYS A 45 6.74 8.74 18.44
C LYS A 45 5.35 8.55 17.86
N ASP A 46 4.83 9.61 17.29
CA ASP A 46 3.72 9.50 16.35
C ASP A 46 4.24 8.87 15.06
N THR A 47 3.54 7.88 14.53
CA THR A 47 3.99 7.10 13.39
C THR A 47 2.85 6.82 12.41
N LEU A 48 3.23 6.57 11.15
CA LEU A 48 2.40 5.91 10.16
C LEU A 48 2.94 4.49 9.91
N ARG A 49 2.08 3.50 10.07
CA ARG A 49 2.34 2.11 9.67
C ARG A 49 1.57 1.80 8.40
N LEU A 50 2.26 1.31 7.38
CA LEU A 50 1.68 0.75 6.16
C LEU A 50 2.07 -0.73 6.07
N THR A 51 1.10 -1.61 6.07
CA THR A 51 1.31 -3.06 5.97
C THR A 51 0.65 -3.60 4.70
N CYS A 52 1.44 -4.17 3.79
CA CYS A 52 0.94 -4.91 2.65
C CYS A 52 0.87 -6.39 3.01
N ILE A 53 -0.34 -6.92 3.15
CA ILE A 53 -0.59 -8.27 3.65
C ILE A 53 -0.23 -9.31 2.57
N ASP A 54 0.34 -10.45 2.98
CA ASP A 54 0.52 -11.61 2.09
C ASP A 54 -0.84 -12.19 1.71
N THR A 55 -1.36 -11.75 0.59
CA THR A 55 -2.57 -12.28 -0.06
C THR A 55 -2.24 -12.92 -1.41
N ASN A 56 -1.02 -13.45 -1.55
CA ASN A 56 -0.48 -14.08 -2.76
C ASN A 56 -0.33 -13.05 -3.91
N ARG A 57 -1.33 -12.90 -4.77
CA ARG A 57 -1.40 -11.90 -5.83
C ARG A 57 -2.70 -11.14 -5.73
N SER A 58 -2.80 -10.27 -4.75
CA SER A 58 -3.91 -9.35 -4.58
C SER A 58 -3.53 -8.19 -3.67
N ASP A 59 -4.27 -7.10 -3.71
CA ASP A 59 -4.00 -5.91 -2.94
C ASP A 59 -4.81 -5.91 -1.63
N ALA A 60 -4.11 -5.97 -0.49
CA ALA A 60 -4.70 -5.75 0.82
C ALA A 60 -3.71 -4.99 1.69
N MET A 61 -3.99 -3.73 1.95
CA MET A 61 -3.09 -2.86 2.69
C MET A 61 -3.79 -2.26 3.90
N VAL A 62 -3.15 -2.34 5.07
CA VAL A 62 -3.60 -1.71 6.33
C VAL A 62 -2.74 -0.50 6.61
N LEU A 63 -3.36 0.62 6.92
CA LEU A 63 -2.72 1.85 7.36
C LEU A 63 -3.17 2.18 8.78
N GLN A 64 -2.21 2.58 9.63
CA GLN A 64 -2.49 3.01 11.01
C GLN A 64 -1.73 4.30 11.32
N SER A 65 -2.40 5.30 11.86
CA SER A 65 -1.79 6.54 12.36
C SER A 65 -2.67 7.20 13.40
N GLY A 66 -2.08 7.74 14.47
CA GLY A 66 -2.79 8.49 15.50
C GLY A 66 -3.93 7.72 16.18
N GLY A 67 -3.82 6.40 16.31
CA GLY A 67 -4.85 5.53 16.88
C GLY A 67 -6.00 5.19 15.94
N GLU A 68 -6.00 5.69 14.70
CA GLU A 68 -6.97 5.36 13.65
C GLU A 68 -6.40 4.30 12.70
N ALA A 69 -7.28 3.49 12.11
CA ALA A 69 -6.93 2.49 11.12
C ALA A 69 -7.81 2.59 9.88
N MET A 70 -7.27 2.23 8.73
CA MET A 70 -8.01 2.08 7.48
C MET A 70 -7.40 0.98 6.61
N MET A 71 -8.13 0.56 5.58
CA MET A 71 -7.57 -0.28 4.54
C MET A 71 -7.68 0.36 3.16
N VAL A 72 -6.67 0.09 2.32
CA VAL A 72 -6.70 0.32 0.87
C VAL A 72 -6.70 -1.05 0.22
N ASP A 73 -7.78 -1.37 -0.45
CA ASP A 73 -8.17 -2.66 -0.98
C ASP A 73 -8.20 -3.81 0.07
N GLY A 74 -9.01 -4.81 -0.18
CA GLY A 74 -9.30 -5.90 0.75
C GLY A 74 -8.77 -7.26 0.31
N GLY A 75 -8.17 -7.30 -0.88
CA GLY A 75 -7.69 -8.53 -1.49
C GLY A 75 -8.79 -9.47 -1.97
N GLU A 76 -8.38 -10.61 -2.49
CA GLU A 76 -9.27 -11.67 -2.92
C GLU A 76 -9.93 -12.35 -1.71
N GLY A 77 -11.22 -12.58 -1.77
CA GLY A 77 -12.01 -13.09 -0.63
C GLY A 77 -11.55 -14.43 -0.04
N ARG A 78 -10.83 -15.27 -0.82
CA ARG A 78 -10.24 -16.51 -0.29
C ARG A 78 -9.13 -16.26 0.75
N TYR A 79 -8.48 -15.09 0.71
CA TYR A 79 -7.41 -14.72 1.65
C TYR A 79 -7.91 -13.91 2.86
N ARG A 80 -9.24 -13.70 3.01
CA ARG A 80 -9.82 -12.92 4.12
C ARG A 80 -9.33 -13.32 5.51
N LYS A 81 -8.99 -14.61 5.73
CA LYS A 81 -8.46 -15.06 7.03
C LYS A 81 -7.11 -14.42 7.36
N ARG A 82 -6.25 -14.18 6.35
CA ARG A 82 -4.97 -13.49 6.54
C ARG A 82 -5.19 -12.03 6.86
N VAL A 83 -6.15 -11.39 6.19
CA VAL A 83 -6.56 -10.01 6.49
C VAL A 83 -7.05 -9.92 7.95
N TYR A 84 -7.95 -10.80 8.36
CA TYR A 84 -8.45 -10.83 9.74
C TYR A 84 -7.33 -11.06 10.75
N ALA A 85 -6.45 -12.04 10.51
CA ALA A 85 -5.32 -12.32 11.39
C ALA A 85 -4.39 -11.10 11.55
N THR A 86 -4.18 -10.32 10.48
CA THR A 86 -3.39 -9.08 10.54
C THR A 86 -4.10 -8.01 11.35
N LEU A 87 -5.39 -7.78 11.11
CA LEU A 87 -6.20 -6.81 11.87
C LEU A 87 -6.25 -7.17 13.36
N ASP A 88 -6.50 -8.44 13.67
CA ASP A 88 -6.54 -8.95 15.04
C ASP A 88 -5.16 -8.83 15.72
N GLY A 89 -4.09 -9.15 14.99
CA GLY A 89 -2.71 -9.01 15.47
C GLY A 89 -2.33 -7.58 15.82
N TYR A 90 -2.93 -6.60 15.16
CA TYR A 90 -2.77 -5.18 15.45
C TYR A 90 -3.81 -4.64 16.44
N GLY A 91 -4.75 -5.48 16.91
CA GLY A 91 -5.84 -5.05 17.79
C GLY A 91 -6.86 -4.12 17.14
N ILE A 92 -6.96 -4.15 15.80
CA ILE A 92 -7.88 -3.29 15.04
C ILE A 92 -9.28 -3.89 15.08
N THR A 93 -10.23 -3.16 15.63
CA THR A 93 -11.66 -3.50 15.64
C THR A 93 -12.50 -2.43 14.93
N GLU A 94 -11.90 -1.26 14.66
CA GLU A 94 -12.55 -0.13 14.00
C GLU A 94 -11.71 0.29 12.79
N LEU A 95 -12.37 0.48 11.65
CA LEU A 95 -11.79 0.91 10.39
C LEU A 95 -12.47 2.19 9.95
N LYS A 96 -11.77 3.30 10.02
CA LYS A 96 -12.27 4.62 9.60
C LYS A 96 -12.70 4.60 8.15
N TYR A 97 -11.89 3.97 7.28
CA TYR A 97 -12.18 3.86 5.86
C TYR A 97 -11.83 2.48 5.31
N LEU A 98 -12.69 1.99 4.41
CA LEU A 98 -12.34 0.97 3.42
C LEU A 98 -12.26 1.68 2.07
N LEU A 99 -11.05 1.97 1.60
CA LEU A 99 -10.81 2.61 0.31
C LEU A 99 -10.60 1.54 -0.76
N ASN A 100 -11.56 1.40 -1.66
CA ASN A 100 -11.44 0.52 -2.82
C ASN A 100 -10.89 1.30 -4.01
N THR A 101 -9.79 0.82 -4.60
CA THR A 101 -9.19 1.45 -5.78
C THR A 101 -10.01 1.21 -7.03
N HIS A 102 -10.47 -0.03 -7.26
CA HIS A 102 -11.34 -0.45 -8.37
C HIS A 102 -12.05 -1.78 -8.04
N CYS A 103 -12.89 -2.28 -8.95
CA CYS A 103 -13.87 -3.32 -8.63
C CYS A 103 -13.42 -4.76 -8.85
N ASP A 104 -12.16 -5.02 -9.26
CA ASP A 104 -11.68 -6.39 -9.48
C ASP A 104 -11.69 -7.21 -8.20
N ASP A 105 -11.87 -8.52 -8.31
CA ASP A 105 -12.06 -9.43 -7.19
C ASP A 105 -10.86 -9.45 -6.24
N ASP A 106 -9.67 -9.32 -6.77
CA ASP A 106 -8.41 -9.30 -6.02
C ASP A 106 -8.11 -7.95 -5.34
N HIS A 107 -9.07 -7.02 -5.38
CA HIS A 107 -9.08 -5.74 -4.67
C HIS A 107 -10.31 -5.59 -3.77
N LEU A 108 -11.51 -5.87 -4.29
CA LEU A 108 -12.77 -5.54 -3.62
C LEU A 108 -13.36 -6.69 -2.81
N HIS A 109 -13.16 -7.94 -3.22
CA HIS A 109 -13.90 -9.07 -2.68
C HIS A 109 -13.69 -9.26 -1.17
N GLY A 110 -12.47 -9.04 -0.67
CA GLY A 110 -12.17 -9.11 0.76
C GLY A 110 -12.96 -8.10 1.60
N PHE A 111 -13.20 -6.90 1.08
CA PHE A 111 -14.01 -5.88 1.75
C PHE A 111 -15.47 -6.29 1.93
N ILE A 112 -16.04 -7.04 0.97
CA ILE A 112 -17.41 -7.53 1.09
C ILE A 112 -17.53 -8.44 2.33
N TYR A 113 -16.59 -9.36 2.53
CA TYR A 113 -16.56 -10.20 3.73
C TYR A 113 -16.34 -9.38 5.01
N LEU A 114 -15.46 -8.39 4.95
CA LEU A 114 -15.15 -7.55 6.10
C LEU A 114 -16.36 -6.72 6.52
N MET A 115 -17.07 -6.11 5.57
CA MET A 115 -18.30 -5.36 5.83
C MET A 115 -19.43 -6.24 6.41
N TYR A 116 -19.54 -7.50 5.99
CA TYR A 116 -20.53 -8.43 6.56
C TYR A 116 -20.10 -9.02 7.91
N SER A 117 -18.82 -8.93 8.27
CA SER A 117 -18.34 -9.38 9.57
C SER A 117 -18.87 -8.50 10.69
N ASP A 118 -19.27 -9.12 11.81
CA ASP A 118 -19.62 -8.40 13.04
C ASP A 118 -18.39 -8.15 13.93
N LEU A 119 -17.19 -8.50 13.47
CA LEU A 119 -15.93 -8.32 14.20
C LEU A 119 -15.37 -6.92 14.08
N TYR A 120 -15.73 -6.19 13.02
CA TYR A 120 -15.15 -4.90 12.70
C TYR A 120 -16.25 -3.85 12.47
N GLN A 121 -16.06 -2.68 13.08
CA GLN A 121 -16.82 -1.48 12.74
C GLN A 121 -16.16 -0.79 11.55
N VAL A 122 -16.97 -0.35 10.58
CA VAL A 122 -16.50 0.41 9.41
C VAL A 122 -17.26 1.73 9.36
N ASP A 123 -16.54 2.87 9.40
CA ASP A 123 -17.18 4.17 9.42
C ASP A 123 -17.57 4.64 8.02
N ALA A 124 -16.80 4.30 6.97
CA ALA A 124 -17.17 4.58 5.58
C ALA A 124 -16.48 3.63 4.58
N PHE A 125 -17.21 3.30 3.52
CA PHE A 125 -16.68 2.66 2.32
C PHE A 125 -16.48 3.71 1.23
N LEU A 126 -15.26 3.82 0.71
CA LEU A 126 -14.85 4.79 -0.29
C LEU A 126 -14.61 4.08 -1.63
N SER A 127 -15.20 4.60 -2.71
CA SER A 127 -15.03 4.02 -4.05
C SER A 127 -14.99 5.11 -5.12
N PRO A 128 -14.20 4.93 -6.20
CA PRO A 128 -14.22 5.84 -7.33
C PRO A 128 -15.50 5.75 -8.16
N ASN A 129 -16.30 4.71 -7.97
CA ASN A 129 -17.50 4.46 -8.74
C ASN A 129 -18.75 5.02 -8.05
N THR A 130 -19.81 5.25 -8.82
CA THR A 130 -21.13 5.57 -8.26
C THR A 130 -21.81 4.30 -7.75
N THR A 131 -22.78 4.41 -6.86
CA THR A 131 -23.59 3.26 -6.39
C THR A 131 -24.35 2.54 -7.50
N THR A 132 -24.52 3.18 -8.65
CA THR A 132 -25.22 2.62 -9.84
C THR A 132 -24.29 2.02 -10.88
N TYR A 133 -22.95 2.08 -10.65
CA TYR A 133 -21.99 1.44 -11.54
C TYR A 133 -22.16 -0.08 -11.51
N VAL A 134 -22.05 -0.70 -12.67
CA VAL A 134 -22.16 -2.16 -12.85
C VAL A 134 -20.84 -2.68 -13.42
N ASP A 135 -20.18 -3.52 -12.67
CA ASP A 135 -19.01 -4.29 -13.14
C ASP A 135 -19.45 -5.66 -13.69
N GLU A 136 -18.61 -6.27 -14.50
CA GLU A 136 -18.96 -7.54 -15.16
C GLU A 136 -19.13 -8.70 -14.18
N GLU A 137 -18.35 -8.72 -13.11
CA GLU A 137 -18.34 -9.81 -12.12
C GLU A 137 -19.34 -9.59 -10.96
N GLY A 138 -19.88 -8.39 -10.83
CA GLY A 138 -20.89 -8.05 -9.83
C GLY A 138 -20.35 -7.80 -8.42
N TYR A 139 -19.04 -7.64 -8.23
CA TYR A 139 -18.45 -7.36 -6.91
C TYR A 139 -18.81 -5.98 -6.41
N HIS A 140 -18.86 -4.98 -7.29
CA HIS A 140 -19.29 -3.64 -6.91
C HIS A 140 -20.73 -3.60 -6.39
N GLN A 141 -21.65 -4.27 -7.09
CA GLN A 141 -23.05 -4.37 -6.66
C GLN A 141 -23.19 -5.08 -5.31
N GLN A 142 -22.36 -6.11 -5.07
CA GLN A 142 -22.31 -6.79 -3.77
C GLN A 142 -21.78 -5.87 -2.66
N ALA A 143 -20.76 -5.06 -2.94
CA ALA A 143 -20.24 -4.07 -2.00
C ALA A 143 -21.29 -3.00 -1.69
N VAL A 144 -21.97 -2.44 -2.68
CA VAL A 144 -23.07 -1.48 -2.48
C VAL A 144 -24.20 -2.11 -1.65
N LYS A 145 -24.54 -3.38 -1.89
CA LYS A 145 -25.53 -4.10 -1.08
C LYS A 145 -25.04 -4.27 0.36
N ALA A 146 -23.76 -4.59 0.57
CA ALA A 146 -23.18 -4.76 1.89
C ALA A 146 -23.23 -3.45 2.68
N THR A 147 -22.85 -2.31 2.08
CA THR A 147 -22.94 -1.00 2.71
C THR A 147 -24.37 -0.67 3.14
N GLY A 148 -25.36 -0.88 2.27
CA GLY A 148 -26.78 -0.67 2.61
C GLY A 148 -27.28 -1.61 3.71
N THR A 149 -26.86 -2.88 3.71
CA THR A 149 -27.28 -3.88 4.72
C THR A 149 -26.71 -3.56 6.12
N LYS A 150 -25.48 -3.05 6.17
CA LYS A 150 -24.74 -2.77 7.40
C LYS A 150 -24.81 -1.29 7.82
N ASN A 151 -25.54 -0.47 7.07
CA ASN A 151 -25.62 0.98 7.28
C ASN A 151 -24.26 1.68 7.27
N ILE A 152 -23.34 1.21 6.44
CA ILE A 152 -22.03 1.82 6.23
C ILE A 152 -22.19 2.94 5.19
N PRO A 153 -21.79 4.18 5.48
CA PRO A 153 -21.79 5.27 4.52
C PRO A 153 -20.97 4.91 3.27
N TYR A 154 -21.60 5.05 2.10
CA TYR A 154 -20.93 4.94 0.80
C TYR A 154 -20.50 6.34 0.36
N VAL A 155 -19.20 6.54 0.14
CA VAL A 155 -18.63 7.81 -0.31
C VAL A 155 -17.96 7.63 -1.66
N GLN A 156 -18.45 8.36 -2.67
CA GLN A 156 -17.76 8.40 -3.95
C GLN A 156 -16.58 9.35 -3.86
N ILE A 157 -15.39 8.88 -4.28
CA ILE A 157 -14.15 9.66 -4.30
C ILE A 157 -13.73 10.02 -5.72
N GLY A 158 -13.08 11.18 -5.86
CA GLY A 158 -12.63 11.74 -7.13
C GLY A 158 -11.18 12.19 -7.09
N ASP A 159 -10.72 12.69 -8.23
CA ASP A 159 -9.38 13.26 -8.36
C ASP A 159 -9.23 14.51 -7.48
N GLY A 160 -8.13 14.57 -6.73
CA GLY A 160 -7.82 15.65 -5.82
C GLY A 160 -8.53 15.61 -4.47
N ASP A 161 -9.39 14.60 -4.21
CA ASP A 161 -10.00 14.45 -2.88
C ASP A 161 -8.92 14.17 -1.82
N GLU A 162 -9.12 14.75 -0.65
CA GLU A 162 -8.21 14.61 0.47
C GLU A 162 -8.91 13.94 1.66
N LEU A 163 -8.22 12.99 2.29
CA LEU A 163 -8.65 12.27 3.47
C LEU A 163 -7.60 12.41 4.57
N THR A 164 -7.99 12.17 5.82
CA THR A 164 -7.06 12.11 6.96
C THR A 164 -7.18 10.80 7.70
N LEU A 165 -6.04 10.28 8.15
CA LEU A 165 -5.95 9.14 9.05
C LEU A 165 -4.98 9.51 10.17
N GLY A 166 -5.50 9.82 11.36
CA GLY A 166 -4.68 10.45 12.41
C GLY A 166 -3.98 11.69 11.87
N ASN A 167 -2.64 11.71 11.90
CA ASN A 167 -1.82 12.79 11.36
C ASN A 167 -1.35 12.53 9.91
N ALA A 168 -1.72 11.41 9.30
CA ALA A 168 -1.46 11.15 7.89
C ALA A 168 -2.50 11.83 7.00
N LYS A 169 -2.04 12.36 5.87
CA LYS A 169 -2.87 12.94 4.80
C LYS A 169 -2.86 11.99 3.60
N LEU A 170 -4.02 11.73 3.03
CA LEU A 170 -4.16 10.95 1.81
C LEU A 170 -4.74 11.83 0.71
N THR A 171 -4.13 11.79 -0.47
CA THR A 171 -4.62 12.51 -1.65
C THR A 171 -4.94 11.50 -2.75
N ILE A 172 -6.14 11.59 -3.31
CA ILE A 172 -6.62 10.69 -4.37
C ILE A 172 -6.21 11.23 -5.74
N PHE A 173 -5.73 10.34 -6.60
CA PHE A 173 -5.38 10.61 -7.99
C PHE A 173 -6.22 9.73 -8.91
N ARG A 174 -6.89 10.33 -9.88
CA ARG A 174 -7.70 9.62 -10.87
C ARG A 174 -7.48 10.15 -12.27
N CYS A 175 -7.30 9.22 -13.22
CA CYS A 175 -7.32 9.58 -14.64
C CYS A 175 -8.76 9.79 -15.11
N PRO A 176 -9.09 10.93 -15.74
CA PRO A 176 -10.44 11.19 -16.25
C PRO A 176 -10.75 10.43 -17.55
N LEU A 177 -9.75 9.80 -18.18
CA LEU A 177 -9.86 9.12 -19.46
C LEU A 177 -9.71 7.59 -19.31
N PRO A 178 -10.48 6.92 -18.46
CA PRO A 178 -10.29 5.50 -18.22
C PRO A 178 -10.73 4.67 -19.42
N THR A 179 -9.81 3.89 -19.95
CA THR A 179 -10.10 2.78 -20.84
C THR A 179 -9.93 1.49 -20.05
N GLY A 180 -11.04 0.81 -19.76
CA GLY A 180 -11.03 -0.42 -18.94
C GLY A 180 -11.13 -0.19 -17.42
N GLN A 181 -11.35 -1.29 -16.69
CA GLN A 181 -11.65 -1.27 -15.26
C GLN A 181 -10.44 -0.88 -14.42
N ASN A 182 -9.27 -1.42 -14.73
CA ASN A 182 -8.03 -1.15 -14.01
C ASN A 182 -7.66 0.34 -14.06
N ASN A 183 -7.85 0.99 -15.22
CA ASN A 183 -7.57 2.43 -15.39
C ASN A 183 -8.55 3.34 -14.64
N ARG A 184 -9.62 2.78 -14.08
CA ARG A 184 -10.52 3.48 -13.16
C ARG A 184 -10.00 3.53 -11.74
N SER A 185 -8.86 2.89 -11.47
CA SER A 185 -8.25 2.88 -10.14
C SER A 185 -8.09 4.29 -9.57
N ALA A 186 -8.52 4.44 -8.32
CA ALA A 186 -8.18 5.58 -7.50
C ALA A 186 -6.82 5.32 -6.86
N ALA A 187 -5.75 5.89 -7.42
CA ALA A 187 -4.45 5.85 -6.78
C ALA A 187 -4.45 6.80 -5.56
N CYS A 188 -3.67 6.47 -4.54
CA CYS A 188 -3.63 7.21 -3.28
C CYS A 188 -2.20 7.55 -2.89
N MET A 189 -1.89 8.85 -2.73
CA MET A 189 -0.66 9.30 -2.08
C MET A 189 -0.91 9.42 -0.58
N VAL A 190 -0.17 8.67 0.20
CA VAL A 190 -0.17 8.74 1.66
C VAL A 190 1.04 9.57 2.09
N GLN A 191 0.80 10.65 2.81
CA GLN A 191 1.84 11.54 3.33
C GLN A 191 1.77 11.61 4.85
N PHE A 192 2.92 11.46 5.50
CA PHE A 192 3.09 11.63 6.93
C PHE A 192 4.41 12.37 7.19
N GLY A 193 4.32 13.62 7.67
CA GLY A 193 5.47 14.50 7.67
C GLY A 193 6.04 14.68 6.26
N ASP A 194 7.33 14.41 6.11
CA ASP A 194 8.03 14.43 4.81
C ASP A 194 7.99 13.08 4.08
N SER A 195 7.59 12.00 4.78
CA SER A 195 7.52 10.64 4.23
C SER A 195 6.30 10.46 3.33
N ARG A 196 6.47 9.80 2.17
CA ARG A 196 5.42 9.62 1.17
C ARG A 196 5.40 8.21 0.59
N ALA A 197 4.20 7.60 0.57
CA ALA A 197 3.96 6.31 -0.08
C ALA A 197 2.87 6.46 -1.15
N PHE A 198 3.12 5.97 -2.37
CA PHE A 198 2.17 6.05 -3.47
C PHE A 198 1.58 4.67 -3.78
N LEU A 199 0.29 4.50 -3.50
CA LEU A 199 -0.50 3.30 -3.69
C LEU A 199 -1.30 3.44 -4.99
N THR A 200 -0.89 2.75 -6.03
CA THR A 200 -1.32 3.02 -7.40
C THR A 200 -2.60 2.30 -7.85
N GLY A 201 -3.08 1.30 -7.08
CA GLY A 201 -4.05 0.35 -7.62
C GLY A 201 -3.47 -0.34 -8.86
N ASP A 202 -4.31 -0.57 -9.85
CA ASP A 202 -3.94 -1.33 -11.05
C ASP A 202 -3.88 -0.47 -12.33
N ILE A 203 -3.48 0.81 -12.17
CA ILE A 203 -3.28 1.69 -13.32
C ILE A 203 -2.32 1.07 -14.33
N ASP A 204 -2.62 1.27 -15.61
CA ASP A 204 -1.79 0.79 -16.72
C ASP A 204 -0.75 1.81 -17.19
N ASN A 205 0.01 1.42 -18.21
CA ASN A 205 1.06 2.24 -18.82
C ASN A 205 0.56 3.61 -19.31
N GLU A 206 -0.62 3.68 -19.91
CA GLU A 206 -1.18 4.92 -20.46
C GLU A 206 -1.60 5.87 -19.33
N THR A 207 -2.23 5.34 -18.29
CA THR A 207 -2.59 6.12 -17.10
C THR A 207 -1.34 6.61 -16.37
N MET A 208 -0.31 5.79 -16.23
CA MET A 208 0.98 6.22 -15.64
C MET A 208 1.64 7.36 -16.43
N LYS A 209 1.66 7.29 -17.76
CA LYS A 209 2.15 8.39 -18.61
C LYS A 209 1.34 9.66 -18.41
N TRP A 210 0.02 9.52 -18.36
CA TRP A 210 -0.86 10.66 -18.13
C TRP A 210 -0.62 11.27 -16.75
N TYR A 211 -0.46 10.46 -15.69
CA TYR A 211 -0.10 10.94 -14.37
C TYR A 211 1.22 11.68 -14.37
N ALA A 212 2.26 11.12 -14.98
CA ALA A 212 3.57 11.77 -15.07
C ALA A 212 3.49 13.14 -15.74
N ALA A 213 2.75 13.24 -16.85
CA ALA A 213 2.57 14.49 -17.59
C ALA A 213 1.71 15.52 -16.85
N THR A 214 0.71 15.06 -16.08
CA THR A 214 -0.29 15.93 -15.43
C THR A 214 0.15 16.42 -14.07
N TYR A 215 0.71 15.53 -13.25
CA TYR A 215 1.02 15.81 -11.85
C TYR A 215 2.51 16.07 -11.59
N GLY A 216 3.39 15.55 -12.47
CA GLY A 216 4.84 15.79 -12.36
C GLY A 216 5.38 15.44 -10.98
N GLU A 217 6.15 16.35 -10.39
CA GLU A 217 6.79 16.16 -9.07
C GLU A 217 5.83 15.90 -7.90
N LYS A 218 4.53 16.16 -8.06
CA LYS A 218 3.54 15.79 -7.04
C LYS A 218 3.47 14.29 -6.79
N LEU A 219 3.93 13.47 -7.76
CA LEU A 219 3.98 12.02 -7.66
C LEU A 219 5.20 11.50 -6.89
N ARG A 220 6.17 12.36 -6.55
CA ARG A 220 7.38 11.94 -5.84
C ARG A 220 7.01 11.22 -4.54
N CYS A 221 7.64 10.06 -4.31
CA CYS A 221 7.41 9.24 -3.13
C CYS A 221 8.67 8.48 -2.73
N ASP A 222 8.75 8.05 -1.47
CA ASP A 222 9.82 7.17 -1.00
C ASP A 222 9.48 5.72 -1.31
N ILE A 223 8.19 5.39 -1.19
CA ILE A 223 7.65 4.05 -1.36
C ILE A 223 6.61 4.05 -2.48
N LEU A 224 6.76 3.12 -3.43
CA LEU A 224 5.83 2.92 -4.53
C LEU A 224 5.25 1.50 -4.48
N LYS A 225 3.92 1.39 -4.51
CA LYS A 225 3.27 0.13 -4.87
C LYS A 225 3.43 -0.09 -6.38
N ALA A 226 3.92 -1.24 -6.79
CA ALA A 226 4.00 -1.59 -8.20
C ALA A 226 2.58 -1.65 -8.80
N PRO A 227 2.30 -0.88 -9.89
CA PRO A 227 1.01 -0.92 -10.55
C PRO A 227 0.65 -2.32 -11.04
N HIS A 228 -0.62 -2.70 -10.88
CA HIS A 228 -1.20 -3.94 -11.38
C HIS A 228 -0.34 -5.17 -11.01
N HIS A 229 -0.04 -5.31 -9.71
CA HIS A 229 0.77 -6.41 -9.15
C HIS A 229 2.11 -6.63 -9.87
N GLY A 230 2.68 -5.58 -10.47
CA GLY A 230 3.89 -5.66 -11.30
C GLY A 230 3.65 -6.24 -12.70
N LEU A 231 2.40 -6.41 -13.14
CA LEU A 231 2.05 -6.88 -14.48
C LEU A 231 2.05 -5.75 -15.52
N ALA A 232 1.83 -4.51 -15.11
CA ALA A 232 1.94 -3.36 -15.99
C ALA A 232 3.41 -3.01 -16.27
N THR A 233 3.69 -2.56 -17.51
CA THR A 233 4.99 -1.98 -17.84
C THR A 233 5.04 -0.55 -17.32
N ILE A 234 5.92 -0.27 -16.37
CA ILE A 234 6.10 1.06 -15.79
C ILE A 234 6.95 1.91 -16.75
N PRO A 235 6.44 3.05 -17.26
CA PRO A 235 7.20 3.91 -18.18
C PRO A 235 8.26 4.71 -17.43
N ASP A 236 9.39 5.01 -18.09
CA ASP A 236 10.48 5.78 -17.51
C ASP A 236 10.02 7.17 -17.03
N SER A 237 9.12 7.82 -17.78
CA SER A 237 8.54 9.11 -17.37
C SER A 237 7.82 9.05 -16.02
N PHE A 238 7.20 7.92 -15.66
CA PHE A 238 6.57 7.75 -14.35
C PHE A 238 7.61 7.48 -13.25
N VAL A 239 8.65 6.72 -13.56
CA VAL A 239 9.79 6.50 -12.65
C VAL A 239 10.51 7.82 -12.34
N GLU A 240 10.74 8.65 -13.38
CA GLU A 240 11.38 9.97 -13.25
C GLU A 240 10.61 10.93 -12.33
N GLN A 241 9.28 10.83 -12.29
CA GLN A 241 8.45 11.67 -11.42
C GLN A 241 8.29 11.08 -10.02
N THR A 242 8.17 9.76 -9.89
CA THR A 242 7.96 9.09 -8.60
C THR A 242 9.24 8.94 -7.79
N GLN A 243 10.37 8.60 -8.42
CA GLN A 243 11.71 8.43 -7.83
C GLN A 243 11.71 7.62 -6.51
N PRO A 244 11.10 6.43 -6.48
CA PRO A 244 10.98 5.69 -5.23
C PRO A 244 12.30 5.06 -4.79
N GLN A 245 12.50 4.97 -3.47
CA GLN A 245 13.60 4.20 -2.87
C GLN A 245 13.18 2.74 -2.61
N VAL A 246 11.88 2.50 -2.55
CA VAL A 246 11.31 1.17 -2.32
C VAL A 246 10.17 0.94 -3.31
N LEU A 247 10.21 -0.22 -3.95
CA LEU A 247 9.13 -0.75 -4.75
C LEU A 247 8.62 -2.02 -4.08
N PHE A 248 7.34 -2.05 -3.70
CA PHE A 248 6.71 -3.29 -3.26
C PHE A 248 5.67 -3.77 -4.27
N VAL A 249 5.64 -5.07 -4.45
CA VAL A 249 4.82 -5.75 -5.46
C VAL A 249 3.86 -6.68 -4.72
N PRO A 250 2.55 -6.43 -4.76
CA PRO A 250 1.53 -7.34 -4.22
C PRO A 250 1.40 -8.58 -5.10
N ASN A 251 2.43 -9.43 -5.09
CA ASN A 251 2.56 -10.65 -5.90
C ASN A 251 3.65 -11.51 -5.28
N ARG A 252 3.80 -12.73 -5.80
CA ARG A 252 4.93 -13.61 -5.47
C ARG A 252 6.08 -13.43 -6.46
N SER A 253 7.30 -13.42 -5.95
CA SER A 253 8.51 -13.31 -6.79
C SER A 253 8.65 -14.46 -7.79
N ALA A 254 8.09 -15.63 -7.47
CA ALA A 254 8.09 -16.79 -8.34
C ALA A 254 7.10 -16.69 -9.53
N LEU A 255 6.17 -15.73 -9.51
CA LEU A 255 5.21 -15.51 -10.58
C LEU A 255 5.78 -14.55 -11.63
N SER A 256 5.32 -14.71 -12.86
CA SER A 256 5.76 -13.82 -13.95
C SER A 256 5.26 -12.39 -13.73
N THR A 257 6.19 -11.42 -13.66
CA THR A 257 5.91 -9.99 -13.58
C THR A 257 6.77 -9.22 -14.56
N LYS A 258 6.40 -7.98 -14.86
CA LYS A 258 7.26 -7.02 -15.59
C LYS A 258 8.29 -6.39 -14.65
N VAL A 259 7.96 -6.32 -13.36
CA VAL A 259 8.83 -5.82 -12.31
C VAL A 259 9.68 -6.97 -11.77
N THR A 260 10.94 -6.98 -12.14
CA THR A 260 11.94 -7.96 -11.68
C THR A 260 13.11 -7.24 -11.04
N ALA A 261 13.94 -7.96 -10.27
CA ALA A 261 15.17 -7.38 -9.72
C ALA A 261 16.08 -6.77 -10.80
N GLY A 262 16.15 -7.40 -11.98
CA GLY A 262 16.89 -6.88 -13.13
C GLY A 262 16.29 -5.59 -13.68
N TRP A 263 14.96 -5.52 -13.76
CA TRP A 263 14.26 -4.31 -14.19
C TRP A 263 14.50 -3.16 -13.19
N VAL A 264 14.33 -3.42 -11.88
CA VAL A 264 14.56 -2.41 -10.83
C VAL A 264 16.00 -1.89 -10.86
N LYS A 265 16.99 -2.79 -11.00
CA LYS A 265 18.40 -2.41 -11.11
C LYS A 265 18.66 -1.41 -12.26
N ASN A 266 17.94 -1.57 -13.38
CA ASN A 266 18.16 -0.77 -14.58
C ASN A 266 17.37 0.56 -14.58
N HIS A 267 16.16 0.58 -14.01
CA HIS A 267 15.26 1.74 -14.07
C HIS A 267 15.16 2.50 -12.73
N MET A 268 15.42 1.84 -11.60
CA MET A 268 15.38 2.43 -10.25
C MET A 268 16.64 2.04 -9.46
N PRO A 269 17.84 2.45 -9.92
CA PRO A 269 19.09 2.01 -9.32
C PRO A 269 19.15 2.40 -7.84
N GLY A 270 19.42 1.42 -6.98
CA GLY A 270 19.44 1.60 -5.52
C GLY A 270 18.11 1.34 -4.80
N ALA A 271 17.00 1.30 -5.52
CA ALA A 271 15.71 1.00 -4.91
C ALA A 271 15.64 -0.45 -4.39
N ALA A 272 14.96 -0.60 -3.25
CA ALA A 272 14.65 -1.91 -2.68
C ALA A 272 13.43 -2.51 -3.36
N LEU A 273 13.41 -3.84 -3.54
CA LEU A 273 12.29 -4.57 -4.10
C LEU A 273 11.77 -5.61 -3.10
N TYR A 274 10.46 -5.55 -2.83
CA TYR A 274 9.76 -6.52 -1.99
C TYR A 274 8.58 -7.12 -2.75
N PHE A 275 8.29 -8.39 -2.50
CA PHE A 275 7.10 -9.09 -3.01
C PHE A 275 6.25 -9.53 -1.81
N SER A 276 5.11 -8.87 -1.58
CA SER A 276 4.29 -9.18 -0.39
C SER A 276 3.63 -10.55 -0.43
N GLY A 277 3.52 -11.18 -1.60
CA GLY A 277 3.08 -12.57 -1.72
C GLY A 277 4.13 -13.60 -1.27
N ASP A 278 5.35 -13.17 -0.95
CA ASP A 278 6.40 -13.98 -0.34
C ASP A 278 6.52 -13.73 1.18
N GLY A 279 5.61 -12.96 1.75
CA GLY A 279 5.51 -12.59 3.16
C GLY A 279 5.03 -11.16 3.34
N THR A 280 4.22 -10.90 4.34
CA THR A 280 3.70 -9.58 4.66
C THR A 280 4.84 -8.55 4.79
N VAL A 281 4.70 -7.42 4.11
CA VAL A 281 5.68 -6.33 4.16
C VAL A 281 5.12 -5.19 5.01
N THR A 282 5.84 -4.82 6.06
CA THR A 282 5.48 -3.69 6.92
C THR A 282 6.49 -2.57 6.77
N MET A 283 5.98 -1.36 6.65
CA MET A 283 6.71 -0.11 6.47
C MET A 283 6.23 0.86 7.54
N LEU A 284 7.15 1.33 8.38
CA LEU A 284 6.86 2.23 9.51
C LEU A 284 7.67 3.51 9.35
N THR A 285 7.02 4.68 9.50
CA THR A 285 7.70 5.97 9.46
C THR A 285 7.29 6.87 10.62
N ASP A 286 8.23 7.71 11.07
CA ASP A 286 7.98 8.82 12.00
C ASP A 286 7.82 10.17 11.27
N GLY A 287 7.69 10.12 9.94
CA GLY A 287 7.55 11.30 9.08
C GLY A 287 8.88 11.81 8.52
N THR A 288 10.00 11.19 8.89
CA THR A 288 11.35 11.52 8.41
C THR A 288 12.01 10.31 7.76
N ASP A 289 12.01 9.17 8.45
CA ASP A 289 12.69 7.96 8.03
C ASP A 289 11.70 6.79 7.92
N TRP A 290 12.10 5.75 7.18
CA TRP A 290 11.34 4.52 7.04
C TRP A 290 12.10 3.33 7.63
N TYR A 291 11.39 2.49 8.40
CA TYR A 291 11.82 1.14 8.79
C TYR A 291 10.96 0.11 8.07
N ILE A 292 11.59 -0.85 7.39
CA ILE A 292 10.89 -1.82 6.56
C ILE A 292 11.37 -3.22 6.90
N TRP A 293 10.40 -4.13 7.09
CA TRP A 293 10.66 -5.55 7.25
C TRP A 293 9.66 -6.38 6.48
N GLN A 294 10.04 -7.61 6.22
CA GLN A 294 9.18 -8.61 5.59
C GLN A 294 9.11 -9.85 6.47
N GLU A 295 7.90 -10.25 6.80
CA GLU A 295 7.65 -11.47 7.55
C GLU A 295 7.87 -12.71 6.67
N PRO A 296 8.13 -13.90 7.25
CA PRO A 296 8.09 -15.14 6.50
C PRO A 296 6.72 -15.37 5.85
N ASN A 297 6.70 -16.14 4.77
CA ASN A 297 5.44 -16.54 4.13
C ASN A 297 4.40 -17.02 5.14
N TYR A 298 3.18 -16.54 5.00
CA TYR A 298 2.06 -17.00 5.80
C TYR A 298 1.77 -18.48 5.51
N VAL A 299 1.73 -19.28 6.56
CA VAL A 299 1.32 -20.69 6.48
C VAL A 299 -0.07 -20.79 7.09
N ASP A 300 -1.07 -21.13 6.27
CA ASP A 300 -2.42 -21.32 6.77
C ASP A 300 -2.44 -22.41 7.87
N PRO A 301 -3.02 -22.15 9.05
CA PRO A 301 -3.22 -23.20 10.05
C PRO A 301 -4.05 -24.33 9.46
N GLN A 302 -3.56 -25.58 9.61
CA GLN A 302 -4.28 -26.79 9.16
C GLN A 302 -5.56 -27.03 9.96
#